data_c7ee7a93fb8e1b16c89cdb6a31c0b5a7
#
_entry.id   c7ee7a93fb8e1b16c89cdb6a31c0b5a7
#
_cell.length_a   1.000
_cell.length_b   1.000
_cell.length_c   1.000
_cell.angle_alpha   90.00
_cell.angle_beta   90.00
_cell.angle_gamma   90.00
#
_symmetry.space_group_name_H-M   'P 1'
#
loop_
_entity.id
_entity.type
_entity.pdbx_description
1 polymer ?
#
loop_
_entity_poly.entity_id
_entity_poly.type
_entity_poly.pdbx_seq_one_letter_code
_entity_poly.pdbx_strand_id
1 'polypeptide(L)'
;MRDVLGKSASDKAGESWEISGVEGDISMVQNGFLEGNSLQELTEIYMGDLLGDSIYQRFGVEFPLLLKFIDAADFLSVQVHPDDKLARERHNSYGKTEMWYIVESDQGQLIAGFNRELDREQYLQHLQEGKLKEILNYEKVAPGDIYFMPAGRVHAIGAGVLLAEIQQTSDVTYRIYDWDRTDNQGNPRELHTELALDAIDFSFHKNYKTDYQALENSTVNAVDSPFFTTSVIHLDKPVEKDYNLIDSFVIYMCMEGAVGIAYGKGEVETMKKGETVLIPAELKNLALIPTEASTLLEVYLK
;
A
#
# COMPACT_ATOMS: atom_id res chain seq x y z
N MET A 1 12.99 -6.23 -7.46
CA MET A 1 11.88 -7.14 -7.13
C MET A 1 12.26 -8.63 -7.15
N ARG A 2 12.70 -9.21 -8.27
CA ARG A 2 13.07 -10.64 -8.32
C ARG A 2 14.17 -11.01 -7.32
N ASP A 3 15.27 -10.30 -7.32
CA ASP A 3 16.45 -10.63 -6.52
C ASP A 3 16.26 -10.33 -5.03
N VAL A 4 15.39 -9.40 -4.68
CA VAL A 4 15.14 -8.97 -3.29
C VAL A 4 13.95 -9.71 -2.66
N LEU A 5 12.86 -9.88 -3.42
CA LEU A 5 11.61 -10.47 -2.93
C LEU A 5 11.40 -11.92 -3.43
N GLY A 6 12.34 -12.48 -4.20
CA GLY A 6 12.23 -13.83 -4.75
C GLY A 6 11.05 -14.03 -5.73
N LYS A 7 10.50 -12.95 -6.27
CA LYS A 7 9.31 -13.02 -7.14
C LYS A 7 9.64 -13.54 -8.53
N SER A 8 8.78 -14.40 -9.05
CA SER A 8 8.83 -14.85 -10.45
C SER A 8 8.29 -13.73 -11.35
N ALA A 9 9.14 -12.77 -11.69
CA ALA A 9 8.78 -11.59 -12.47
C ALA A 9 9.79 -11.34 -13.59
N SER A 10 9.38 -10.61 -14.63
CA SER A 10 10.30 -10.12 -15.65
C SER A 10 11.27 -9.08 -15.07
N ASP A 11 12.42 -8.88 -15.72
CA ASP A 11 13.40 -7.85 -15.31
C ASP A 11 12.86 -6.41 -15.42
N LYS A 12 11.67 -6.24 -16.01
CA LYS A 12 11.00 -4.96 -16.19
C LYS A 12 9.76 -4.80 -15.30
N ALA A 13 9.46 -5.78 -14.43
CA ALA A 13 8.31 -5.70 -13.52
C ALA A 13 8.60 -4.65 -12.45
N GLY A 14 7.85 -3.56 -12.46
CA GLY A 14 7.93 -2.48 -11.48
C GLY A 14 6.95 -2.64 -10.32
N GLU A 15 5.88 -3.44 -10.49
CA GLU A 15 4.87 -3.67 -9.47
C GLU A 15 4.52 -5.16 -9.35
N SER A 16 4.17 -5.58 -8.15
CA SER A 16 3.57 -6.89 -7.84
C SER A 16 2.34 -6.65 -6.99
N TRP A 17 1.16 -6.96 -7.51
CA TRP A 17 -0.10 -6.82 -6.80
C TRP A 17 -0.35 -8.10 -5.99
N GLU A 18 -0.31 -7.96 -4.68
CA GLU A 18 -0.33 -9.09 -3.75
C GLU A 18 -1.76 -9.51 -3.40
N ILE A 19 -2.58 -8.53 -3.00
CA ILE A 19 -4.00 -8.71 -2.73
C ILE A 19 -4.73 -7.63 -3.52
N SER A 20 -5.55 -8.04 -4.49
CA SER A 20 -6.28 -7.15 -5.39
C SER A 20 -7.68 -7.68 -5.67
N GLY A 21 -8.68 -6.83 -5.51
CA GLY A 21 -10.04 -7.02 -6.03
C GLY A 21 -10.33 -6.20 -7.30
N VAL A 22 -9.32 -5.53 -7.86
CA VAL A 22 -9.49 -4.65 -9.04
C VAL A 22 -9.79 -5.47 -10.28
N GLU A 23 -10.83 -5.08 -11.02
CA GLU A 23 -11.25 -5.75 -12.27
C GLU A 23 -10.09 -5.82 -13.27
N GLY A 24 -9.85 -7.01 -13.79
CA GLY A 24 -8.72 -7.30 -14.70
C GLY A 24 -7.46 -7.84 -14.01
N ASP A 25 -7.28 -7.58 -12.71
CA ASP A 25 -6.11 -7.98 -11.93
C ASP A 25 -6.51 -8.54 -10.54
N ILE A 26 -7.56 -9.35 -10.50
CA ILE A 26 -8.06 -9.98 -9.27
C ILE A 26 -7.08 -11.08 -8.82
N SER A 27 -6.69 -11.06 -7.54
CA SER A 27 -5.82 -12.08 -6.96
C SER A 27 -6.45 -13.46 -6.95
N MET A 28 -5.59 -14.48 -7.20
CA MET A 28 -5.97 -15.89 -7.18
C MET A 28 -5.31 -16.60 -5.99
N VAL A 29 -6.05 -17.46 -5.31
CA VAL A 29 -5.53 -18.28 -4.22
C VAL A 29 -4.45 -19.23 -4.74
N GLN A 30 -3.30 -19.27 -4.04
CA GLN A 30 -2.13 -20.02 -4.47
C GLN A 30 -1.95 -21.34 -3.71
N ASN A 31 -2.76 -21.65 -2.68
CA ASN A 31 -2.56 -22.77 -1.79
C ASN A 31 -3.86 -23.35 -1.22
N GLY A 32 -3.75 -24.58 -0.69
CA GLY A 32 -4.83 -25.26 0.01
C GLY A 32 -6.00 -25.69 -0.89
N PHE A 33 -7.12 -26.05 -0.26
CA PHE A 33 -8.29 -26.57 -0.99
C PHE A 33 -9.04 -25.51 -1.82
N LEU A 34 -8.74 -24.24 -1.61
CA LEU A 34 -9.30 -23.10 -2.37
C LEU A 34 -8.36 -22.64 -3.50
N GLU A 35 -7.23 -23.32 -3.73
CA GLU A 35 -6.29 -22.96 -4.81
C GLU A 35 -7.01 -22.83 -6.16
N GLY A 36 -6.69 -21.74 -6.87
CA GLY A 36 -7.27 -21.43 -8.18
C GLY A 36 -8.58 -20.67 -8.15
N ASN A 37 -9.19 -20.43 -6.99
CA ASN A 37 -10.34 -19.51 -6.90
C ASN A 37 -9.85 -18.06 -6.81
N SER A 38 -10.63 -17.15 -7.37
CA SER A 38 -10.35 -15.71 -7.28
C SER A 38 -10.78 -15.14 -5.92
N LEU A 39 -10.15 -14.05 -5.50
CA LEU A 39 -10.55 -13.31 -4.31
C LEU A 39 -12.02 -12.87 -4.37
N GLN A 40 -12.52 -12.51 -5.56
CA GLN A 40 -13.92 -12.16 -5.77
C GLN A 40 -14.85 -13.33 -5.48
N GLU A 41 -14.58 -14.53 -6.03
CA GLU A 41 -15.38 -15.73 -5.74
C GLU A 41 -15.39 -16.03 -4.23
N LEU A 42 -14.25 -15.85 -3.53
CA LEU A 42 -14.19 -16.04 -2.10
C LEU A 42 -15.04 -15.03 -1.34
N THR A 43 -15.03 -13.75 -1.73
CA THR A 43 -15.87 -12.73 -1.09
C THR A 43 -17.37 -12.97 -1.33
N GLU A 44 -17.73 -13.45 -2.50
CA GLU A 44 -19.13 -13.82 -2.83
C GLU A 44 -19.63 -15.04 -2.03
N ILE A 45 -18.75 -16.03 -1.78
CA ILE A 45 -19.12 -17.28 -1.11
C ILE A 45 -19.07 -17.13 0.41
N TYR A 46 -17.98 -16.57 0.95
CA TYR A 46 -17.70 -16.54 2.37
C TYR A 46 -18.12 -15.25 3.07
N MET A 47 -18.40 -14.19 2.31
CA MET A 47 -19.01 -12.94 2.83
C MET A 47 -18.34 -12.44 4.12
N GLY A 48 -19.13 -12.36 5.23
CA GLY A 48 -18.64 -11.94 6.54
C GLY A 48 -17.63 -12.89 7.18
N ASP A 49 -17.67 -14.19 6.88
CA ASP A 49 -16.67 -15.15 7.39
C ASP A 49 -15.26 -14.84 6.86
N LEU A 50 -15.18 -14.30 5.64
CA LEU A 50 -13.91 -13.83 5.05
C LEU A 50 -13.59 -12.40 5.47
N LEU A 51 -14.51 -11.46 5.26
CA LEU A 51 -14.24 -10.02 5.37
C LEU A 51 -14.44 -9.46 6.78
N GLY A 52 -15.30 -10.07 7.59
CA GLY A 52 -15.96 -9.51 8.77
C GLY A 52 -17.33 -8.94 8.41
N ASP A 53 -18.31 -9.09 9.31
CA ASP A 53 -19.69 -8.70 9.03
C ASP A 53 -19.84 -7.20 8.73
N SER A 54 -19.19 -6.35 9.52
CA SER A 54 -19.22 -4.90 9.35
C SER A 54 -18.56 -4.46 8.04
N ILE A 55 -17.46 -5.10 7.65
CA ILE A 55 -16.75 -4.81 6.41
C ILE A 55 -17.58 -5.26 5.21
N TYR A 56 -18.16 -6.47 5.28
CA TYR A 56 -19.04 -6.96 4.23
C TYR A 56 -20.30 -6.09 4.05
N GLN A 57 -20.91 -5.61 5.14
CA GLN A 57 -22.03 -4.67 5.06
C GLN A 57 -21.67 -3.35 4.38
N ARG A 58 -20.43 -2.89 4.53
CA ARG A 58 -19.92 -1.63 3.98
C ARG A 58 -19.50 -1.74 2.52
N PHE A 59 -18.85 -2.83 2.13
CA PHE A 59 -18.22 -2.99 0.82
C PHE A 59 -18.88 -4.05 -0.08
N GLY A 60 -19.77 -4.89 0.48
CA GLY A 60 -20.37 -6.00 -0.24
C GLY A 60 -19.30 -7.00 -0.69
N VAL A 61 -19.32 -7.34 -1.97
CA VAL A 61 -18.37 -8.27 -2.60
C VAL A 61 -17.07 -7.61 -3.07
N GLU A 62 -16.95 -6.29 -2.98
CA GLU A 62 -15.72 -5.58 -3.34
C GLU A 62 -14.69 -5.70 -2.22
N PHE A 63 -13.51 -6.23 -2.53
CA PHE A 63 -12.43 -6.27 -1.56
C PHE A 63 -11.88 -4.84 -1.35
N PRO A 64 -11.82 -4.32 -0.12
CA PRO A 64 -11.66 -2.88 0.14
C PRO A 64 -10.26 -2.33 -0.02
N LEU A 65 -9.24 -3.18 -0.14
CA LEU A 65 -7.83 -2.79 -0.20
C LEU A 65 -7.14 -3.33 -1.45
N LEU A 66 -6.08 -2.64 -1.85
CA LEU A 66 -5.09 -3.11 -2.81
C LEU A 66 -3.71 -3.02 -2.16
N LEU A 67 -3.00 -4.15 -2.11
CA LEU A 67 -1.66 -4.25 -1.55
C LEU A 67 -0.66 -4.60 -2.64
N LYS A 68 0.47 -3.90 -2.65
CA LYS A 68 1.50 -4.05 -3.69
C LYS A 68 2.90 -4.04 -3.10
N PHE A 69 3.85 -4.61 -3.87
CA PHE A 69 5.24 -4.19 -3.82
C PHE A 69 5.57 -3.36 -5.07
N ILE A 70 6.26 -2.25 -4.89
CA ILE A 70 6.69 -1.35 -5.97
C ILE A 70 8.21 -1.26 -5.95
N ASP A 71 8.83 -1.55 -7.10
CA ASP A 71 10.28 -1.52 -7.31
C ASP A 71 10.60 -0.46 -8.37
N ALA A 72 10.95 0.73 -7.92
CA ALA A 72 11.13 1.89 -8.77
C ALA A 72 12.56 1.94 -9.35
N ALA A 73 12.73 1.48 -10.58
CA ALA A 73 14.00 1.62 -11.31
C ALA A 73 14.29 3.06 -11.73
N ASP A 74 13.25 3.90 -11.84
CA ASP A 74 13.32 5.33 -12.17
C ASP A 74 12.23 6.07 -11.37
N PHE A 75 12.27 7.41 -11.36
CA PHE A 75 11.22 8.19 -10.72
C PHE A 75 9.85 7.88 -11.34
N LEU A 76 8.87 7.54 -10.50
CA LEU A 76 7.48 7.49 -10.93
C LEU A 76 6.95 8.92 -11.12
N SER A 77 5.84 9.07 -11.86
CA SER A 77 5.25 10.39 -12.07
C SER A 77 4.86 11.06 -10.75
N VAL A 78 5.00 12.37 -10.68
CA VAL A 78 4.40 13.16 -9.61
C VAL A 78 2.89 13.11 -9.79
N GLN A 79 2.18 12.71 -8.74
CA GLN A 79 0.75 12.40 -8.80
C GLN A 79 0.02 12.81 -7.53
N VAL A 80 -1.28 12.85 -7.62
CA VAL A 80 -2.21 13.02 -6.51
C VAL A 80 -3.44 12.15 -6.72
N HIS A 81 -4.04 11.70 -5.64
CA HIS A 81 -5.26 10.90 -5.68
C HIS A 81 -6.45 11.65 -5.10
N PRO A 82 -7.66 11.49 -5.69
CA PRO A 82 -8.88 12.07 -5.14
C PRO A 82 -9.28 11.36 -3.84
N ASP A 83 -10.04 12.07 -2.99
CA ASP A 83 -10.77 11.46 -1.87
C ASP A 83 -11.99 10.66 -2.36
N ASP A 84 -12.68 9.95 -1.45
CA ASP A 84 -13.85 9.14 -1.77
C ASP A 84 -14.97 9.93 -2.46
N LYS A 85 -15.17 11.19 -2.04
CA LYS A 85 -16.23 12.03 -2.60
C LYS A 85 -15.93 12.36 -4.06
N LEU A 86 -14.74 12.89 -4.32
CA LEU A 86 -14.32 13.29 -5.65
C LEU A 86 -14.17 12.10 -6.61
N ALA A 87 -13.64 10.98 -6.11
CA ALA A 87 -13.50 9.75 -6.86
C ALA A 87 -14.88 9.18 -7.27
N ARG A 88 -15.85 9.19 -6.35
CA ARG A 88 -17.21 8.74 -6.65
C ARG A 88 -17.90 9.65 -7.66
N GLU A 89 -17.79 10.95 -7.49
CA GLU A 89 -18.43 11.93 -8.40
C GLU A 89 -17.89 11.85 -9.83
N ARG A 90 -16.59 11.59 -10.01
CA ARG A 90 -15.93 11.66 -11.32
C ARG A 90 -15.69 10.33 -11.99
N HIS A 91 -15.47 9.26 -11.21
CA HIS A 91 -14.99 7.97 -11.69
C HIS A 91 -15.86 6.80 -11.25
N ASN A 92 -16.89 7.03 -10.42
CA ASN A 92 -17.66 5.98 -9.75
C ASN A 92 -16.76 4.97 -9.03
N SER A 93 -15.70 5.47 -8.38
CA SER A 93 -14.65 4.70 -7.70
C SER A 93 -14.48 5.15 -6.26
N TYR A 94 -13.63 4.46 -5.51
CA TYR A 94 -13.16 4.88 -4.19
C TYR A 94 -12.04 5.91 -4.33
N GLY A 95 -11.83 6.68 -3.26
CA GLY A 95 -10.62 7.47 -3.09
C GLY A 95 -9.39 6.60 -2.98
N LYS A 96 -8.22 7.22 -2.96
CA LYS A 96 -6.97 6.48 -2.84
C LYS A 96 -6.08 7.10 -1.77
N THR A 97 -6.41 6.77 -0.52
CA THR A 97 -5.50 6.96 0.61
C THR A 97 -4.61 5.75 0.71
N GLU A 98 -3.31 5.97 0.88
CA GLU A 98 -2.29 4.92 0.88
C GLU A 98 -1.25 5.13 1.97
N MET A 99 -0.47 4.11 2.25
CA MET A 99 0.75 4.19 3.04
C MET A 99 1.86 3.38 2.39
N TRP A 100 3.09 3.76 2.63
CA TRP A 100 4.29 3.10 2.15
C TRP A 100 5.17 2.65 3.30
N TYR A 101 5.67 1.43 3.20
CA TYR A 101 6.75 0.91 4.03
C TYR A 101 7.98 0.67 3.14
N ILE A 102 9.10 1.28 3.45
CA ILE A 102 10.33 1.13 2.68
C ILE A 102 10.98 -0.21 2.99
N VAL A 103 11.04 -1.10 2.00
CA VAL A 103 11.67 -2.42 2.11
C VAL A 103 13.17 -2.31 1.89
N GLU A 104 13.57 -1.62 0.80
CA GLU A 104 14.97 -1.33 0.48
C GLU A 104 15.12 0.04 -0.19
N SER A 105 16.32 0.60 -0.06
CA SER A 105 16.66 1.89 -0.68
C SER A 105 18.13 1.93 -1.04
N ASP A 106 18.43 2.15 -2.31
CA ASP A 106 19.78 2.47 -2.79
C ASP A 106 19.88 3.99 -2.98
N GLN A 107 20.16 4.71 -1.88
CA GLN A 107 20.17 6.18 -1.82
C GLN A 107 18.89 6.82 -2.38
N GLY A 108 17.81 6.08 -2.39
CA GLY A 108 16.52 6.49 -2.94
C GLY A 108 15.90 7.64 -2.17
N GLN A 109 15.02 8.32 -2.82
CA GLN A 109 14.20 9.39 -2.24
C GLN A 109 12.78 9.29 -2.75
N LEU A 110 11.86 9.87 -2.03
CA LEU A 110 10.48 10.04 -2.48
C LEU A 110 10.06 11.51 -2.38
N ILE A 111 8.94 11.83 -2.96
CA ILE A 111 8.28 13.12 -2.81
C ILE A 111 7.04 12.90 -1.96
N ALA A 112 6.90 13.70 -0.90
CA ALA A 112 5.74 13.72 -0.03
C ALA A 112 5.34 15.17 0.25
N GLY A 113 4.28 15.65 -0.40
CA GLY A 113 3.76 16.99 -0.26
C GLY A 113 4.67 18.10 -0.75
N PHE A 114 4.48 19.27 -0.19
CA PHE A 114 5.20 20.47 -0.53
C PHE A 114 6.26 20.84 0.52
N ASN A 115 7.30 21.57 0.12
CA ASN A 115 8.40 22.00 1.00
C ASN A 115 8.12 23.35 1.70
N ARG A 116 6.96 23.94 1.46
CA ARG A 116 6.52 25.21 2.03
C ARG A 116 5.00 25.36 1.97
N GLU A 117 4.46 26.29 2.70
CA GLU A 117 3.08 26.76 2.57
C GLU A 117 2.83 27.29 1.16
N LEU A 118 1.75 26.87 0.54
CA LEU A 118 1.33 27.25 -0.81
C LEU A 118 -0.18 27.41 -0.84
N ASP A 119 -0.64 28.30 -1.72
CA ASP A 119 -2.01 28.31 -2.18
C ASP A 119 -2.13 27.83 -3.63
N ARG A 120 -3.37 27.69 -4.11
CA ARG A 120 -3.67 27.25 -5.47
C ARG A 120 -3.04 28.14 -6.55
N GLU A 121 -2.99 29.47 -6.33
CA GLU A 121 -2.46 30.42 -7.31
C GLU A 121 -0.95 30.30 -7.42
N GLN A 122 -0.26 30.20 -6.30
CA GLN A 122 1.19 29.97 -6.24
C GLN A 122 1.59 28.63 -6.87
N TYR A 123 0.83 27.57 -6.61
CA TYR A 123 1.04 26.27 -7.27
C TYR A 123 0.90 26.39 -8.78
N LEU A 124 -0.19 27.00 -9.28
CA LEU A 124 -0.42 27.20 -10.70
C LEU A 124 0.69 28.03 -11.36
N GLN A 125 1.17 29.08 -10.70
CA GLN A 125 2.29 29.87 -11.18
C GLN A 125 3.54 29.00 -11.36
N HIS A 126 3.93 28.21 -10.35
CA HIS A 126 5.10 27.32 -10.45
C HIS A 126 4.92 26.27 -11.55
N LEU A 127 3.72 25.72 -11.71
CA LEU A 127 3.43 24.76 -12.76
C LEU A 127 3.60 25.39 -14.15
N GLN A 128 3.03 26.57 -14.39
CA GLN A 128 3.11 27.32 -15.66
C GLN A 128 4.55 27.74 -16.01
N GLU A 129 5.34 28.09 -14.99
CA GLU A 129 6.74 28.47 -15.15
C GLU A 129 7.69 27.25 -15.30
N GLY A 130 7.18 26.01 -15.25
CA GLY A 130 7.99 24.79 -15.28
C GLY A 130 8.86 24.58 -14.03
N LYS A 131 8.47 25.18 -12.90
CA LYS A 131 9.19 25.18 -11.62
C LYS A 131 8.57 24.30 -10.55
N LEU A 132 7.70 23.36 -10.92
CA LEU A 132 7.02 22.50 -9.97
C LEU A 132 8.00 21.82 -9.00
N LYS A 133 9.14 21.37 -9.49
CA LYS A 133 10.18 20.69 -8.68
C LYS A 133 10.72 21.53 -7.52
N GLU A 134 10.67 22.87 -7.61
CA GLU A 134 11.18 23.75 -6.57
C GLU A 134 10.29 23.83 -5.33
N ILE A 135 9.04 23.42 -5.45
CA ILE A 135 8.05 23.44 -4.36
C ILE A 135 7.74 22.06 -3.79
N LEU A 136 8.24 21.00 -4.40
CA LEU A 136 8.05 19.64 -3.90
C LEU A 136 8.98 19.33 -2.72
N ASN A 137 8.49 18.55 -1.77
CA ASN A 137 9.29 18.09 -0.64
C ASN A 137 9.92 16.73 -0.96
N TYR A 138 11.25 16.67 -0.95
CA TYR A 138 12.04 15.46 -1.21
C TYR A 138 12.53 14.87 0.11
N GLU A 139 12.17 13.61 0.36
CA GLU A 139 12.57 12.84 1.53
C GLU A 139 13.56 11.74 1.14
N LYS A 140 14.73 11.70 1.80
CA LYS A 140 15.63 10.54 1.72
C LYS A 140 15.05 9.41 2.56
N VAL A 141 15.03 8.21 2.03
CA VAL A 141 14.41 7.06 2.67
C VAL A 141 15.41 5.96 3.00
N ALA A 142 15.10 5.23 4.06
CA ALA A 142 15.84 4.06 4.52
C ALA A 142 14.86 2.90 4.79
N PRO A 143 15.33 1.63 4.74
CA PRO A 143 14.51 0.49 5.12
C PRO A 143 13.88 0.68 6.52
N GLY A 144 12.60 0.34 6.63
CA GLY A 144 11.80 0.54 7.84
C GLY A 144 11.09 1.89 7.93
N ASP A 145 11.37 2.85 7.06
CA ASP A 145 10.65 4.11 7.03
C ASP A 145 9.20 3.91 6.59
N ILE A 146 8.29 4.65 7.21
CA ILE A 146 6.86 4.65 6.88
C ILE A 146 6.40 6.05 6.50
N TYR A 147 5.58 6.13 5.46
CA TYR A 147 4.94 7.35 5.02
C TYR A 147 3.44 7.12 4.83
N PHE A 148 2.62 7.90 5.51
CA PHE A 148 1.17 7.92 5.28
C PHE A 148 0.84 8.98 4.24
N MET A 149 0.20 8.57 3.15
CA MET A 149 -0.19 9.40 2.00
C MET A 149 -1.71 9.50 1.91
N PRO A 150 -2.35 10.40 2.68
CA PRO A 150 -3.78 10.61 2.52
C PRO A 150 -4.11 11.10 1.12
N ALA A 151 -5.30 10.82 0.64
CA ALA A 151 -5.84 11.43 -0.58
C ALA A 151 -5.60 12.96 -0.54
N GLY A 152 -5.24 13.53 -1.69
CA GLY A 152 -4.87 14.95 -1.81
C GLY A 152 -3.39 15.26 -1.63
N ARG A 153 -2.58 14.36 -1.03
CA ARG A 153 -1.15 14.60 -0.90
C ARG A 153 -0.43 14.35 -2.23
N VAL A 154 0.25 15.36 -2.73
CA VAL A 154 1.12 15.24 -3.91
C VAL A 154 2.33 14.36 -3.56
N HIS A 155 2.62 13.34 -4.38
CA HIS A 155 3.71 12.40 -4.07
C HIS A 155 4.33 11.80 -5.33
N ALA A 156 5.51 11.21 -5.17
CA ALA A 156 6.17 10.37 -6.17
C ALA A 156 7.19 9.45 -5.49
N ILE A 157 7.39 8.26 -6.05
CA ILE A 157 8.43 7.32 -5.64
C ILE A 157 9.65 7.56 -6.54
N GLY A 158 10.81 7.73 -5.95
CA GLY A 158 12.07 7.94 -6.67
C GLY A 158 12.78 6.64 -7.02
N ALA A 159 13.78 6.76 -7.89
CA ALA A 159 14.59 5.63 -8.33
C ALA A 159 15.32 4.96 -7.15
N GLY A 160 15.51 3.64 -7.23
CA GLY A 160 16.23 2.85 -6.23
C GLY A 160 15.44 2.58 -4.95
N VAL A 161 14.12 2.81 -4.94
CA VAL A 161 13.23 2.51 -3.81
C VAL A 161 12.42 1.26 -4.11
N LEU A 162 12.49 0.28 -3.20
CA LEU A 162 11.57 -0.85 -3.12
C LEU A 162 10.70 -0.66 -1.88
N LEU A 163 9.39 -0.62 -2.07
CA LEU A 163 8.44 -0.42 -0.98
C LEU A 163 7.23 -1.35 -1.05
N ALA A 164 6.58 -1.55 0.09
CA ALA A 164 5.24 -2.10 0.18
C ALA A 164 4.23 -0.95 0.25
N GLU A 165 3.19 -1.02 -0.57
CA GLU A 165 2.08 -0.06 -0.60
C GLU A 165 0.80 -0.74 -0.14
N ILE A 166 0.13 -0.14 0.83
CA ILE A 166 -1.20 -0.50 1.30
C ILE A 166 -2.13 0.66 0.97
N GLN A 167 -3.18 0.43 0.20
CA GLN A 167 -4.08 1.47 -0.27
C GLN A 167 -5.55 1.03 -0.29
N GLN A 168 -6.47 2.00 -0.36
CA GLN A 168 -7.86 1.71 -0.73
C GLN A 168 -7.91 1.06 -2.12
N THR A 169 -8.95 0.27 -2.37
CA THR A 169 -9.16 -0.39 -3.66
C THR A 169 -9.55 0.63 -4.75
N SER A 170 -8.55 1.26 -5.33
CA SER A 170 -8.70 2.29 -6.38
C SER A 170 -7.44 2.35 -7.24
N ASP A 171 -7.60 2.55 -8.53
CA ASP A 171 -6.54 2.81 -9.49
C ASP A 171 -6.53 4.26 -10.01
N VAL A 172 -7.44 5.11 -9.48
CA VAL A 172 -7.58 6.51 -9.92
C VAL A 172 -6.36 7.34 -9.55
N THR A 173 -5.68 7.83 -10.58
CA THR A 173 -4.45 8.62 -10.43
C THR A 173 -4.49 9.87 -11.30
N TYR A 174 -4.29 11.03 -10.69
CA TYR A 174 -4.10 12.29 -11.41
C TYR A 174 -2.61 12.58 -11.52
N ARG A 175 -2.04 12.37 -12.72
CA ARG A 175 -0.64 12.67 -13.03
C ARG A 175 -0.45 14.16 -13.21
N ILE A 176 0.44 14.75 -12.40
CA ILE A 176 0.74 16.19 -12.42
C ILE A 176 1.96 16.47 -13.29
N TYR A 177 3.00 15.64 -13.17
CA TYR A 177 4.26 15.80 -13.89
C TYR A 177 4.93 14.45 -14.13
N ASP A 178 5.55 14.26 -15.28
CA ASP A 178 6.15 12.98 -15.69
C ASP A 178 7.62 13.08 -16.12
N TRP A 179 8.37 14.00 -15.54
CA TRP A 179 9.81 14.17 -15.76
C TRP A 179 10.18 14.43 -17.24
N ASP A 180 9.26 15.01 -18.00
CA ASP A 180 9.37 15.30 -19.43
C ASP A 180 9.63 14.04 -20.28
N ARG A 181 9.24 12.85 -19.78
CA ARG A 181 9.39 11.57 -20.48
C ARG A 181 8.44 11.45 -21.64
N THR A 182 8.91 10.76 -22.67
CA THR A 182 8.11 10.41 -23.84
C THR A 182 8.18 8.91 -24.10
N ASP A 183 7.17 8.37 -24.80
CA ASP A 183 7.19 7.01 -25.31
C ASP A 183 8.18 6.86 -26.48
N ASN A 184 8.29 5.65 -27.04
CA ASN A 184 9.17 5.36 -28.18
C ASN A 184 8.78 6.10 -29.46
N GLN A 185 7.62 6.76 -29.48
CA GLN A 185 7.12 7.55 -30.61
C GLN A 185 7.31 9.06 -30.37
N GLY A 186 7.84 9.45 -29.20
CA GLY A 186 8.06 10.84 -28.80
C GLY A 186 6.83 11.51 -28.16
N ASN A 187 5.77 10.76 -27.81
CA ASN A 187 4.59 11.31 -27.17
C ASN A 187 4.74 11.31 -25.65
N PRO A 188 4.44 12.44 -24.97
CA PRO A 188 4.38 12.47 -23.51
C PRO A 188 3.15 11.70 -23.02
N ARG A 189 3.20 11.16 -21.78
CA ARG A 189 2.01 10.63 -21.11
C ARG A 189 1.07 11.77 -20.78
N GLU A 190 -0.23 11.48 -20.80
CA GLU A 190 -1.28 12.43 -20.43
C GLU A 190 -1.08 12.95 -19.00
N LEU A 191 -1.22 14.27 -18.83
CA LEU A 191 -1.23 14.94 -17.54
C LEU A 191 -2.66 15.37 -17.18
N HIS A 192 -3.02 15.19 -15.91
CA HIS A 192 -4.38 15.46 -15.40
C HIS A 192 -4.38 16.73 -14.53
N THR A 193 -3.70 17.78 -14.97
CA THR A 193 -3.44 18.98 -14.15
C THR A 193 -4.70 19.68 -13.66
N GLU A 194 -5.72 19.79 -14.50
CA GLU A 194 -7.01 20.38 -14.12
C GLU A 194 -7.77 19.54 -13.09
N LEU A 195 -7.80 18.22 -13.28
CA LEU A 195 -8.45 17.30 -12.33
C LEU A 195 -7.72 17.28 -11.00
N ALA A 196 -6.39 17.36 -11.03
CA ALA A 196 -5.54 17.36 -9.84
C ALA A 196 -5.79 18.56 -8.94
N LEU A 197 -6.08 19.73 -9.51
CA LEU A 197 -6.29 20.97 -8.75
C LEU A 197 -7.40 20.88 -7.70
N ASP A 198 -8.41 20.08 -7.94
CA ASP A 198 -9.51 19.90 -6.99
C ASP A 198 -9.21 18.82 -5.95
N ALA A 199 -8.22 17.97 -6.23
CA ALA A 199 -7.80 16.92 -5.31
C ALA A 199 -6.66 17.37 -4.39
N ILE A 200 -5.78 18.30 -4.82
CA ILE A 200 -4.56 18.66 -4.09
C ILE A 200 -4.89 19.30 -2.74
N ASP A 201 -4.29 18.72 -1.68
CA ASP A 201 -4.10 19.39 -0.39
C ASP A 201 -2.81 20.21 -0.42
N PHE A 202 -2.94 21.53 -0.38
CA PHE A 202 -1.82 22.48 -0.42
C PHE A 202 -1.14 22.68 0.94
N SER A 203 -1.61 21.99 1.98
CA SER A 203 -1.06 22.11 3.33
C SER A 203 0.40 21.67 3.41
N PHE A 204 1.21 22.46 4.10
CA PHE A 204 2.60 22.12 4.43
C PHE A 204 2.69 21.39 5.75
N HIS A 205 3.49 20.34 5.79
CA HIS A 205 3.83 19.61 7.00
C HIS A 205 5.34 19.64 7.23
N LYS A 206 5.76 19.87 8.48
CA LYS A 206 7.19 19.87 8.86
C LYS A 206 7.82 18.49 8.80
N ASN A 207 7.00 17.45 8.98
CA ASN A 207 7.40 16.05 8.93
C ASN A 207 6.33 15.27 8.16
N TYR A 208 6.73 14.56 7.13
CA TYR A 208 5.87 13.68 6.34
C TYR A 208 6.10 12.21 6.69
N LYS A 209 7.25 11.89 7.29
CA LYS A 209 7.56 10.54 7.76
C LYS A 209 6.69 10.22 8.99
N THR A 210 6.14 9.03 9.02
CA THR A 210 5.37 8.52 10.14
C THR A 210 6.32 7.98 11.20
N ASP A 211 6.26 8.55 12.39
CA ASP A 211 7.06 8.09 13.52
C ASP A 211 6.41 6.88 14.19
N TYR A 212 7.15 5.80 14.36
CA TYR A 212 6.76 4.65 15.18
C TYR A 212 8.00 4.10 15.91
N GLN A 213 7.79 3.45 17.03
CA GLN A 213 8.84 2.84 17.81
C GLN A 213 8.73 1.33 17.78
N ALA A 214 9.57 0.69 16.97
CA ALA A 214 9.61 -0.75 16.89
C ALA A 214 9.91 -1.39 18.26
N LEU A 215 9.18 -2.45 18.59
CA LEU A 215 9.36 -3.27 19.79
C LEU A 215 9.44 -4.74 19.36
N GLU A 216 10.46 -5.43 19.85
CA GLU A 216 10.62 -6.86 19.56
C GLU A 216 9.46 -7.69 20.11
N ASN A 217 8.98 -8.62 19.29
CA ASN A 217 7.90 -9.56 19.61
C ASN A 217 6.59 -8.90 20.06
N SER A 218 6.32 -7.73 19.50
CA SER A 218 5.15 -6.92 19.82
C SER A 218 4.56 -6.32 18.56
N THR A 219 3.25 -6.17 18.54
CA THR A 219 2.53 -5.44 17.49
C THR A 219 2.58 -3.96 17.79
N VAL A 220 3.20 -3.18 16.93
CA VAL A 220 3.32 -1.72 17.06
C VAL A 220 2.49 -1.06 15.99
N ASN A 221 1.44 -0.36 16.39
CA ASN A 221 0.63 0.42 15.46
C ASN A 221 1.46 1.55 14.85
N ALA A 222 1.52 1.62 13.53
CA ALA A 222 2.25 2.64 12.79
C ALA A 222 1.30 3.61 12.06
N VAL A 223 0.23 3.08 11.46
CA VAL A 223 -0.79 3.89 10.77
C VAL A 223 -2.17 3.47 11.27
N ASP A 224 -2.96 4.45 11.71
CA ASP A 224 -4.37 4.27 12.07
C ASP A 224 -5.20 5.30 11.32
N SER A 225 -5.98 4.85 10.35
CA SER A 225 -6.78 5.68 9.47
C SER A 225 -8.22 5.17 9.39
N PRO A 226 -9.17 5.95 8.86
CA PRO A 226 -10.54 5.48 8.61
C PRO A 226 -10.63 4.35 7.57
N PHE A 227 -9.56 4.11 6.80
CA PHE A 227 -9.54 3.19 5.66
C PHE A 227 -8.84 1.88 5.97
N PHE A 228 -7.79 1.93 6.79
CA PHE A 228 -7.03 0.76 7.24
C PHE A 228 -6.19 1.10 8.46
N THR A 229 -5.89 0.08 9.22
CA THR A 229 -4.89 0.10 10.29
C THR A 229 -3.71 -0.76 9.85
N THR A 230 -2.48 -0.24 9.99
CA THR A 230 -1.26 -1.00 9.72
C THR A 230 -0.34 -0.95 10.93
N SER A 231 0.11 -2.14 11.35
CA SER A 231 1.07 -2.32 12.42
C SER A 231 2.35 -2.98 11.91
N VAL A 232 3.47 -2.70 12.56
CA VAL A 232 4.75 -3.38 12.33
C VAL A 232 4.99 -4.39 13.44
N ILE A 233 5.47 -5.57 13.09
CA ILE A 233 5.82 -6.64 14.03
C ILE A 233 7.23 -7.12 13.71
N HIS A 234 8.17 -6.91 14.63
CA HIS A 234 9.50 -7.52 14.59
C HIS A 234 9.49 -8.79 15.44
N LEU A 235 9.88 -9.91 14.86
CA LEU A 235 9.77 -11.23 15.47
C LEU A 235 11.12 -11.94 15.53
N ASP A 236 11.55 -12.36 16.71
CA ASP A 236 12.62 -13.34 16.92
C ASP A 236 12.14 -14.57 17.73
N LYS A 237 10.89 -14.53 18.22
CA LYS A 237 10.22 -15.57 19.00
C LYS A 237 8.75 -15.70 18.58
N PRO A 238 8.11 -16.84 18.89
CA PRO A 238 6.69 -17.01 18.65
C PRO A 238 5.84 -15.97 19.38
N VAL A 239 4.82 -15.45 18.68
CA VAL A 239 3.84 -14.48 19.20
C VAL A 239 2.45 -15.00 18.90
N GLU A 240 1.63 -15.11 19.97
CA GLU A 240 0.21 -15.43 19.86
C GLU A 240 -0.58 -14.19 19.43
N LYS A 241 -1.56 -14.41 18.55
CA LYS A 241 -2.46 -13.38 18.05
C LYS A 241 -3.90 -13.73 18.39
N ASP A 242 -4.62 -12.76 18.94
CA ASP A 242 -6.03 -12.85 19.28
C ASP A 242 -6.81 -11.74 18.59
N TYR A 243 -7.68 -12.12 17.65
CA TYR A 243 -8.49 -11.22 16.83
C TYR A 243 -9.98 -11.26 17.23
N ASN A 244 -10.34 -11.77 18.41
CA ASN A 244 -11.73 -11.87 18.84
C ASN A 244 -12.47 -10.52 18.91
N LEU A 245 -11.73 -9.43 19.08
CA LEU A 245 -12.28 -8.06 19.11
C LEU A 245 -12.22 -7.34 17.73
N ILE A 246 -11.72 -8.01 16.68
CA ILE A 246 -11.58 -7.46 15.35
C ILE A 246 -12.62 -8.12 14.44
N ASP A 247 -13.55 -7.33 13.92
CA ASP A 247 -14.52 -7.76 12.90
C ASP A 247 -14.02 -7.41 11.51
N SER A 248 -12.90 -8.02 11.14
CA SER A 248 -12.22 -7.83 9.86
C SER A 248 -11.32 -9.03 9.55
N PHE A 249 -11.03 -9.22 8.28
CA PHE A 249 -9.87 -9.98 7.84
C PHE A 249 -8.57 -9.33 8.37
N VAL A 250 -7.48 -10.08 8.37
CA VAL A 250 -6.13 -9.58 8.63
C VAL A 250 -5.21 -9.98 7.48
N ILE A 251 -4.37 -9.06 7.03
CA ILE A 251 -3.35 -9.36 6.02
C ILE A 251 -1.98 -9.24 6.66
N TYR A 252 -1.13 -10.22 6.42
CA TYR A 252 0.28 -10.15 6.71
C TYR A 252 1.07 -9.99 5.41
N MET A 253 1.98 -9.02 5.37
CA MET A 253 3.02 -8.89 4.35
C MET A 253 4.37 -9.12 5.00
N CYS A 254 5.20 -10.01 4.46
CA CYS A 254 6.54 -10.28 4.98
C CYS A 254 7.57 -9.35 4.34
N MET A 255 8.11 -8.43 5.16
CA MET A 255 9.13 -7.46 4.74
C MET A 255 10.55 -8.03 4.85
N GLU A 256 10.77 -8.94 5.82
CA GLU A 256 12.08 -9.59 6.06
C GLU A 256 11.87 -10.92 6.74
N GLY A 257 12.74 -11.91 6.46
CA GLY A 257 12.75 -13.22 7.09
C GLY A 257 11.70 -14.19 6.58
N ALA A 258 11.31 -15.13 7.44
CA ALA A 258 10.30 -16.16 7.18
C ALA A 258 9.55 -16.55 8.44
N VAL A 259 8.22 -16.73 8.33
CA VAL A 259 7.32 -16.97 9.46
C VAL A 259 6.35 -18.11 9.12
N GLY A 260 6.18 -19.05 10.05
CA GLY A 260 5.05 -19.97 10.06
C GLY A 260 3.86 -19.33 10.77
N ILE A 261 2.69 -19.38 10.15
CA ILE A 261 1.41 -19.00 10.74
C ILE A 261 0.72 -20.28 11.16
N ALA A 262 0.73 -20.57 12.46
CA ALA A 262 0.08 -21.76 13.02
C ALA A 262 -1.34 -21.44 13.45
N TYR A 263 -2.30 -22.27 13.04
CA TYR A 263 -3.73 -22.08 13.30
C TYR A 263 -4.46 -23.42 13.47
N GLY A 264 -5.72 -23.36 13.83
CA GLY A 264 -6.60 -24.53 13.89
C GLY A 264 -6.10 -25.62 14.82
N LYS A 265 -6.01 -26.85 14.33
CA LYS A 265 -5.57 -28.04 15.08
C LYS A 265 -4.13 -28.46 14.79
N GLY A 266 -3.29 -27.50 14.43
CA GLY A 266 -1.87 -27.73 14.13
C GLY A 266 -1.52 -27.55 12.66
N GLU A 267 -2.39 -26.92 11.91
CA GLU A 267 -2.10 -26.45 10.55
C GLU A 267 -1.08 -25.31 10.64
N VAL A 268 -0.17 -25.26 9.67
CA VAL A 268 0.83 -24.20 9.56
C VAL A 268 0.95 -23.79 8.09
N GLU A 269 0.70 -22.53 7.82
CA GLU A 269 1.04 -21.89 6.55
C GLU A 269 2.34 -21.12 6.69
N THR A 270 3.22 -21.18 5.71
CA THR A 270 4.52 -20.50 5.75
C THR A 270 4.54 -19.32 4.80
N MET A 271 5.15 -18.23 5.24
CA MET A 271 5.42 -17.06 4.40
C MET A 271 6.85 -16.59 4.59
N LYS A 272 7.44 -16.04 3.54
CA LYS A 272 8.79 -15.47 3.53
C LYS A 272 8.79 -14.09 2.92
N LYS A 273 9.93 -13.41 2.99
CA LYS A 273 10.12 -12.07 2.41
C LYS A 273 9.50 -11.95 1.02
N GLY A 274 8.66 -10.94 0.84
CA GLY A 274 7.93 -10.66 -0.40
C GLY A 274 6.62 -11.42 -0.58
N GLU A 275 6.22 -12.27 0.36
CA GLU A 275 4.94 -12.98 0.31
C GLU A 275 3.88 -12.27 1.18
N THR A 276 2.62 -12.49 0.81
CA THR A 276 1.46 -11.87 1.46
C THR A 276 0.42 -12.97 1.73
N VAL A 277 -0.14 -12.96 2.94
CA VAL A 277 -1.15 -13.92 3.39
C VAL A 277 -2.38 -13.19 3.90
N LEU A 278 -3.56 -13.59 3.40
CA LEU A 278 -4.86 -13.14 3.88
C LEU A 278 -5.42 -14.13 4.91
N ILE A 279 -5.69 -13.63 6.10
CA ILE A 279 -6.33 -14.35 7.20
C ILE A 279 -7.82 -14.00 7.20
N PRO A 280 -8.73 -14.95 7.01
CA PRO A 280 -10.17 -14.67 7.03
C PRO A 280 -10.64 -14.22 8.42
N ALA A 281 -11.67 -13.40 8.44
CA ALA A 281 -12.22 -12.82 9.68
C ALA A 281 -12.71 -13.87 10.70
N GLU A 282 -13.12 -15.06 10.23
CA GLU A 282 -13.53 -16.17 11.11
C GLU A 282 -12.34 -16.75 11.90
N LEU A 283 -11.11 -16.65 11.38
CA LEU A 283 -9.92 -17.17 12.07
C LEU A 283 -9.42 -16.19 13.13
N LYS A 284 -9.89 -16.37 14.37
CA LYS A 284 -9.66 -15.42 15.46
C LYS A 284 -8.34 -15.64 16.22
N ASN A 285 -7.78 -16.83 16.20
CA ASN A 285 -6.59 -17.17 16.99
C ASN A 285 -5.56 -17.88 16.13
N LEU A 286 -4.32 -17.38 16.17
CA LEU A 286 -3.17 -17.97 15.48
C LEU A 286 -1.87 -17.65 16.22
N ALA A 287 -0.79 -18.32 15.86
CA ALA A 287 0.55 -18.00 16.34
C ALA A 287 1.50 -17.71 15.16
N LEU A 288 2.25 -16.64 15.28
CA LEU A 288 3.35 -16.31 14.37
C LEU A 288 4.62 -16.95 14.89
N ILE A 289 5.22 -17.84 14.13
CA ILE A 289 6.39 -18.64 14.53
C ILE A 289 7.53 -18.30 13.57
N PRO A 290 8.43 -17.36 13.91
CA PRO A 290 9.54 -17.01 13.04
C PRO A 290 10.54 -18.17 12.94
N THR A 291 11.02 -18.45 11.73
CA THR A 291 12.15 -19.39 11.49
C THR A 291 13.49 -18.70 11.53
N GLU A 292 13.47 -17.39 11.40
CA GLU A 292 14.59 -16.45 11.52
C GLU A 292 14.04 -15.07 11.96
N ALA A 293 14.91 -14.12 12.31
CA ALA A 293 14.45 -12.77 12.62
C ALA A 293 13.65 -12.19 11.46
N SER A 294 12.43 -11.77 11.74
CA SER A 294 11.45 -11.44 10.70
C SER A 294 10.74 -10.11 10.98
N THR A 295 10.32 -9.45 9.92
CA THR A 295 9.49 -8.23 9.99
C THR A 295 8.24 -8.42 9.15
N LEU A 296 7.09 -8.23 9.80
CA LEU A 296 5.78 -8.28 9.14
C LEU A 296 5.08 -6.92 9.23
N LEU A 297 4.30 -6.61 8.21
CA LEU A 297 3.18 -5.68 8.32
C LEU A 297 1.91 -6.47 8.60
N GLU A 298 1.12 -6.01 9.55
CA GLU A 298 -0.21 -6.51 9.87
C GLU A 298 -1.23 -5.43 9.50
N VAL A 299 -2.17 -5.77 8.62
CA VAL A 299 -3.13 -4.83 8.03
C VAL A 299 -4.55 -5.34 8.25
N TYR A 300 -5.46 -4.47 8.72
CA TYR A 300 -6.89 -4.76 8.83
C TYR A 300 -7.72 -3.47 8.76
N LEU A 301 -9.05 -3.61 8.63
CA LEU A 301 -10.01 -2.50 8.72
C LEU A 301 -10.69 -2.48 10.10
N LYS A 302 -11.20 -1.29 10.47
CA LYS A 302 -12.05 -1.11 11.68
C LYS A 302 -13.50 -0.87 11.30
#